data_f70f57508caa7000d03af86f9218df47
#
_entry.id   f70f57508caa7000d03af86f9218df47
#
_cell.length_a   1.000
_cell.length_b   1.000
_cell.length_c   1.000
_cell.angle_alpha   90.00
_cell.angle_beta   90.00
_cell.angle_gamma   90.00
#
_symmetry.space_group_name_H-M   'P 1'
#
loop_
_entity.id
_entity.type
_entity.pdbx_description
1 polymer ?
#
loop_
_entity_poly.entity_id
_entity_poly.type
_entity_poly.pdbx_seq_one_letter_code
_entity_poly.pdbx_strand_id
1 'polypeptide(L)'
;MNTLDNYIAEYLEYCEYRKRLDAKSIKAYRIDLKQFYNFCNGSDDFLSRNTVDLFITFLHRQYKPKTVKRKIASLKAFFHYLEYKDLLTEN
;
A
#
# COMPACT_ATOMS: atom_id res chain seq x y z
N MET A 1 7.95 -16.98 -2.01
CA MET A 1 7.03 -16.37 -1.05
C MET A 1 7.02 -14.86 -1.24
N ASN A 2 5.86 -14.28 -1.28
CA ASN A 2 5.76 -12.86 -1.56
C ASN A 2 5.70 -12.05 -0.26
N THR A 3 6.77 -11.33 0.01
CA THR A 3 6.90 -10.54 1.22
C THR A 3 5.89 -9.40 1.27
N LEU A 4 5.59 -8.79 0.12
CA LEU A 4 4.62 -7.70 0.06
C LEU A 4 3.25 -8.16 0.48
N ASP A 5 2.83 -9.34 0.02
CA ASP A 5 1.54 -9.89 0.38
C ASP A 5 1.43 -10.07 1.90
N ASN A 6 2.49 -10.59 2.51
CA ASN A 6 2.51 -10.79 3.97
C ASN A 6 2.45 -9.46 4.71
N TYR A 7 3.18 -8.46 4.25
CA TYR A 7 3.17 -7.15 4.88
C TYR A 7 1.79 -6.49 4.79
N ILE A 8 1.12 -6.65 3.66
CA ILE A 8 -0.21 -6.08 3.49
C ILE A 8 -1.19 -6.75 4.45
N ALA A 9 -1.12 -8.08 4.55
CA ALA A 9 -1.99 -8.81 5.47
C ALA A 9 -1.79 -8.36 6.91
N GLU A 10 -0.53 -8.19 7.33
CA GLU A 10 -0.22 -7.71 8.67
C GLU A 10 -0.74 -6.31 8.90
N TYR A 11 -0.58 -5.45 7.91
CA TYR A 11 -1.05 -4.07 8.05
C TYR A 11 -2.57 -4.00 8.19
N LEU A 12 -3.29 -4.79 7.40
CA LEU A 12 -4.74 -4.79 7.48
C LEU A 12 -5.22 -5.31 8.84
N GLU A 13 -4.53 -6.30 9.38
CA GLU A 13 -4.84 -6.81 10.71
C GLU A 13 -4.58 -5.73 11.76
N TYR A 14 -3.47 -5.02 11.63
CA TYR A 14 -3.14 -3.91 12.51
C TYR A 14 -4.22 -2.83 12.46
N CYS A 15 -4.71 -2.51 11.27
CA CYS A 15 -5.78 -1.52 11.12
C CYS A 15 -7.05 -1.97 11.82
N GLU A 16 -7.36 -3.24 11.74
CA GLU A 16 -8.59 -3.75 12.31
C GLU A 16 -8.53 -3.84 13.84
N TYR A 17 -7.45 -4.37 14.37
CA TYR A 17 -7.40 -4.72 15.79
C TYR A 17 -6.64 -3.73 16.66
N ARG A 18 -5.72 -2.98 16.08
CA ARG A 18 -4.94 -2.02 16.87
C ARG A 18 -5.42 -0.60 16.67
N LYS A 19 -5.65 -0.19 15.43
CA LYS A 19 -6.15 1.14 15.16
C LYS A 19 -7.67 1.21 15.22
N ARG A 20 -8.33 0.08 15.16
CA ARG A 20 -9.77 -0.01 15.28
C ARG A 20 -10.49 0.81 14.22
N LEU A 21 -9.98 0.80 12.99
CA LEU A 21 -10.62 1.48 11.88
C LEU A 21 -11.92 0.77 11.52
N ASP A 22 -12.86 1.52 10.94
CA ASP A 22 -14.13 0.91 10.58
C ASP A 22 -13.99 0.01 9.36
N ALA A 23 -15.00 -0.82 9.13
CA ALA A 23 -14.95 -1.81 8.06
C ALA A 23 -14.83 -1.17 6.69
N LYS A 24 -15.41 0.01 6.53
CA LYS A 24 -15.38 0.71 5.25
C LYS A 24 -13.96 1.17 4.90
N SER A 25 -13.27 1.71 5.89
CA SER A 25 -11.88 2.15 5.69
C SER A 25 -10.97 0.98 5.40
N ILE A 26 -11.15 -0.13 6.13
CA ILE A 26 -10.33 -1.32 5.93
C ILE A 26 -10.56 -1.90 4.54
N LYS A 27 -11.80 -1.90 4.09
CA LYS A 27 -12.12 -2.39 2.75
C LYS A 27 -11.44 -1.55 1.68
N ALA A 28 -11.45 -0.23 1.85
CA ALA A 28 -10.79 0.67 0.90
C ALA A 28 -9.28 0.41 0.86
N TYR A 29 -8.65 0.27 2.01
CA TYR A 29 -7.22 -0.03 2.07
C TYR A 29 -6.91 -1.37 1.41
N ARG A 30 -7.76 -2.37 1.66
CA ARG A 30 -7.54 -3.68 1.07
C ARG A 30 -7.56 -3.60 -0.46
N ILE A 31 -8.53 -2.89 -1.02
CA ILE A 31 -8.65 -2.73 -2.47
C ILE A 31 -7.43 -1.99 -3.02
N ASP A 32 -7.06 -0.88 -2.40
CA ASP A 32 -5.97 -0.06 -2.91
C ASP A 32 -4.63 -0.78 -2.82
N LEU A 33 -4.37 -1.47 -1.72
CA LEU A 33 -3.11 -2.17 -1.55
C LEU A 33 -3.03 -3.41 -2.42
N LYS A 34 -4.16 -4.08 -2.65
CA LYS A 34 -4.16 -5.19 -3.58
C LYS A 34 -3.83 -4.72 -4.99
N GLN A 35 -4.28 -3.54 -5.35
CA GLN A 35 -3.96 -2.99 -6.65
C GLN A 35 -2.45 -2.76 -6.79
N PHE A 36 -1.82 -2.24 -5.73
CA PHE A 36 -0.38 -2.06 -5.74
C PHE A 36 0.33 -3.41 -5.82
N TYR A 37 -0.14 -4.38 -5.07
CA TYR A 37 0.41 -5.73 -5.09
C TYR A 37 0.37 -6.32 -6.51
N ASN A 38 -0.77 -6.17 -7.18
CA ASN A 38 -0.91 -6.68 -8.53
C ASN A 38 -0.01 -5.94 -9.51
N PHE A 39 0.16 -4.64 -9.31
CA PHE A 39 1.04 -3.85 -10.16
C PHE A 39 2.49 -4.32 -10.05
N CYS A 40 2.92 -4.68 -8.84
CA CYS A 40 4.28 -5.17 -8.61
C CYS A 40 4.52 -6.55 -9.22
N ASN A 41 3.44 -7.31 -9.43
CA ASN A 41 3.48 -8.59 -10.16
C ASN A 41 4.54 -9.55 -9.61
N GLY A 42 4.60 -9.66 -8.28
CA GLY A 42 5.50 -10.62 -7.66
C GLY A 42 6.93 -10.15 -7.52
N SER A 43 7.24 -8.95 -7.96
CA SER A 43 8.58 -8.42 -7.83
C SER A 43 8.89 -8.11 -6.37
N ASP A 44 10.14 -8.33 -5.97
CA ASP A 44 10.58 -7.96 -4.62
C ASP A 44 10.97 -6.51 -4.53
N ASP A 45 10.86 -5.78 -5.63
CA ASP A 45 11.32 -4.40 -5.75
C ASP A 45 10.24 -3.38 -5.39
N PHE A 46 9.26 -3.80 -4.59
CA PHE A 46 8.12 -2.94 -4.29
C PHE A 46 8.48 -1.74 -3.41
N LEU A 47 9.61 -1.79 -2.74
CA LEU A 47 10.05 -0.67 -1.89
C LEU A 47 10.90 0.35 -2.64
N SER A 48 11.27 0.07 -3.88
CA SER A 48 12.12 1.00 -4.60
C SER A 48 11.32 2.24 -5.00
N ARG A 49 12.02 3.37 -5.00
CA ARG A 49 11.41 4.62 -5.41
C ARG A 49 10.91 4.53 -6.85
N ASN A 50 11.66 3.84 -7.69
CA ASN A 50 11.28 3.71 -9.09
C ASN A 50 9.95 2.97 -9.26
N THR A 51 9.76 1.87 -8.53
CA THR A 51 8.51 1.12 -8.59
C THR A 51 7.34 1.97 -8.12
N VAL A 52 7.53 2.69 -7.02
CA VAL A 52 6.47 3.55 -6.48
C VAL A 52 6.14 4.66 -7.46
N ASP A 53 7.15 5.29 -8.07
CA ASP A 53 6.93 6.34 -9.04
C ASP A 53 6.17 5.83 -10.26
N LEU A 54 6.51 4.64 -10.73
CA LEU A 54 5.79 4.04 -11.86
C LEU A 54 4.34 3.76 -11.51
N PHE A 55 4.09 3.31 -10.28
CA PHE A 55 2.73 3.06 -9.85
C PHE A 55 1.93 4.36 -9.78
N ILE A 56 2.52 5.42 -9.27
CA ILE A 56 1.85 6.71 -9.18
C ILE A 56 1.52 7.21 -10.58
N THR A 57 2.44 7.08 -11.52
CA THR A 57 2.18 7.45 -12.91
C THR A 57 1.02 6.64 -13.47
N PHE A 58 1.02 5.34 -13.19
CA PHE A 58 -0.07 4.46 -13.62
C PHE A 58 -1.41 4.97 -13.09
N LEU A 59 -1.46 5.34 -11.81
CA LEU A 59 -2.69 5.84 -11.20
C LEU A 59 -3.20 7.10 -11.91
N HIS A 60 -2.29 8.03 -12.20
CA HIS A 60 -2.68 9.28 -12.87
C HIS A 60 -3.24 9.03 -14.26
N ARG A 61 -2.80 7.99 -14.94
CA ARG A 61 -3.30 7.65 -16.26
C ARG A 61 -4.68 6.98 -16.21
N GLN A 62 -4.98 6.29 -15.09
CA GLN A 62 -6.18 5.48 -15.01
C GLN A 62 -7.34 6.17 -14.31
N TYR A 63 -7.05 7.13 -13.44
CA TYR A 63 -8.07 7.66 -12.55
C TYR A 63 -8.05 9.18 -12.49
N LYS A 64 -9.17 9.74 -12.03
CA LYS A 64 -9.28 11.17 -11.82
C LYS A 64 -8.46 11.58 -10.60
N PRO A 65 -8.07 12.86 -10.51
CA PRO A 65 -7.19 13.31 -9.43
C PRO A 65 -7.68 12.98 -8.03
N LYS A 66 -8.97 13.06 -7.78
CA LYS A 66 -9.49 12.76 -6.44
C LYS A 66 -9.25 11.31 -6.06
N THR A 67 -9.48 10.40 -6.99
CA THR A 67 -9.24 8.98 -6.76
C THR A 67 -7.75 8.68 -6.59
N VAL A 68 -6.92 9.33 -7.42
CA VAL A 68 -5.47 9.17 -7.29
C VAL A 68 -5.01 9.59 -5.92
N LYS A 69 -5.49 10.74 -5.44
CA LYS A 69 -5.09 11.25 -4.13
C LYS A 69 -5.44 10.25 -3.03
N ARG A 70 -6.64 9.65 -3.09
CA ARG A 70 -7.06 8.67 -2.10
C ARG A 70 -6.16 7.43 -2.11
N LYS A 71 -5.86 6.94 -3.31
CA LYS A 71 -5.03 5.73 -3.44
C LYS A 71 -3.59 5.98 -2.99
N ILE A 72 -3.06 7.15 -3.28
CA ILE A 72 -1.72 7.51 -2.81
C ILE A 72 -1.71 7.60 -1.28
N ALA A 73 -2.77 8.14 -0.68
CA ALA A 73 -2.87 8.21 0.77
C ALA A 73 -2.87 6.81 1.40
N SER A 74 -3.57 5.86 0.78
CA SER A 74 -3.55 4.47 1.25
C SER A 74 -2.14 3.89 1.22
N LEU A 75 -1.43 4.14 0.14
CA LEU A 75 -0.08 3.62 -0.01
C LEU A 75 0.87 4.25 0.99
N LYS A 76 0.75 5.56 1.21
CA LYS A 76 1.57 6.26 2.19
C LYS A 76 1.35 5.72 3.60
N ALA A 77 0.09 5.47 3.95
CA ALA A 77 -0.23 4.94 5.28
C ALA A 77 0.41 3.56 5.47
N PHE A 78 0.38 2.74 4.43
CA PHE A 78 0.99 1.42 4.49
C PHE A 78 2.51 1.52 4.66
N PHE A 79 3.17 2.37 3.87
CA PHE A 79 4.61 2.52 3.99
C PHE A 79 5.00 3.11 5.34
N HIS A 80 4.19 4.01 5.87
CA HIS A 80 4.44 4.56 7.19
C HIS A 80 4.39 3.47 8.26
N TYR A 81 3.47 2.53 8.12
CA TYR A 81 3.40 1.38 9.01
C TYR A 81 4.66 0.54 8.93
N LEU A 82 5.16 0.31 7.70
CA LEU A 82 6.39 -0.47 7.54
C LEU A 82 7.58 0.19 8.22
N GLU A 83 7.66 1.53 8.15
CA GLU A 83 8.69 2.26 8.87
C GLU A 83 8.54 2.09 10.37
N TYR A 84 7.30 2.23 10.86
CA TYR A 84 7.01 2.09 12.28
C TYR A 84 7.43 0.73 12.80
N LYS A 85 7.22 -0.31 12.02
CA LYS A 85 7.58 -1.67 12.40
C LYS A 85 9.03 -2.01 12.09
N ASP A 86 9.78 -1.04 11.60
CA ASP A 86 11.18 -1.23 11.28
C ASP A 86 11.39 -2.29 10.21
N LEU A 87 10.44 -2.38 9.30
CA LEU A 87 10.50 -3.34 8.21
C LEU A 87 11.16 -2.78 6.96
N LEU A 88 11.37 -1.45 6.93
CA LEU A 88 12.14 -0.80 5.87
C LEU A 88 13.54 -0.59 6.39
N THR A 89 14.53 -1.06 5.63
CA THR A 89 15.92 -0.97 6.04
C THR A 89 16.60 0.30 5.56
N GLU A 90 15.93 1.07 4.71
CA GLU A 90 16.45 2.31 4.17
C GLU A 90 15.47 3.43 4.28
N ASN A 91 15.99 4.62 4.35
CA ASN A 91 15.17 5.82 4.44
C ASN A 91 15.07 6.54 3.11
#